data_6a7d585192cb3680b435eb60b5d86701
#
_entry.id   6a7d585192cb3680b435eb60b5d86701
#
_cell.length_a   1.000
_cell.length_b   1.000
_cell.length_c   1.000
_cell.angle_alpha   90.00
_cell.angle_beta   90.00
_cell.angle_gamma   90.00
#
_symmetry.space_group_name_H-M   'P 1'
#
loop_
_entity.id
_entity.type
_entity.pdbx_description
1 polymer ?
#
loop_
_entity_poly.entity_id
_entity_poly.type
_entity_poly.pdbx_seq_one_letter_code
_entity_poly.pdbx_strand_id
1 'polypeptide(L)'
;HFVFQDAIEEGWSELVRPPRLGKKKKKGVFATRTPHRPNHLGLSLLKLEEIKLTKPITLVCSGADLLDGTPVIDIKPYIPFVEAKAEAKSGFVTGAPPLLDIVWSAEAKLQLEQFDINQKLVEQTLAQDPRPAYQNIPDRLYYMSVDGYEVRFKIVENTVVIVFVIK
;
A
#
# COMPACT_ATOMS: atom_id res chain seq x y z
N HIS A 1 -15.18 -5.88 0.04
CA HIS A 1 -14.61 -7.20 -0.19
C HIS A 1 -14.16 -7.32 -1.63
N PHE A 2 -12.98 -7.87 -1.86
CA PHE A 2 -12.39 -8.00 -3.19
C PHE A 2 -11.56 -9.27 -3.30
N VAL A 3 -11.12 -9.60 -4.50
CA VAL A 3 -10.27 -10.77 -4.77
C VAL A 3 -8.86 -10.31 -5.09
N PHE A 4 -7.86 -10.91 -4.44
CA PHE A 4 -6.46 -10.79 -4.81
C PHE A 4 -6.17 -11.60 -6.08
N GLN A 5 -6.61 -11.11 -7.22
CA GLN A 5 -6.60 -11.82 -8.50
C GLN A 5 -5.19 -12.28 -8.90
N ASP A 6 -4.18 -11.45 -8.68
CA ASP A 6 -2.80 -11.76 -9.08
C ASP A 6 -2.16 -12.86 -8.21
N ALA A 7 -2.74 -13.14 -7.04
CA ALA A 7 -2.26 -14.19 -6.16
C ALA A 7 -2.92 -15.57 -6.40
N ILE A 8 -3.94 -15.65 -7.25
CA ILE A 8 -4.68 -16.89 -7.48
C ILE A 8 -3.77 -17.99 -8.05
N GLU A 9 -2.96 -17.65 -9.06
CA GLU A 9 -2.04 -18.61 -9.69
C GLU A 9 -0.90 -19.04 -8.76
N GLU A 10 -0.51 -18.20 -7.82
CA GLU A 10 0.52 -18.51 -6.83
C GLU A 10 0.01 -19.48 -5.74
N GLY A 11 -1.31 -19.61 -5.61
CA GLY A 11 -1.97 -20.44 -4.63
C GLY A 11 -1.91 -19.86 -3.20
N TRP A 12 -2.20 -20.71 -2.22
CA TRP A 12 -2.21 -20.33 -0.82
C TRP A 12 -1.19 -21.09 0.02
N SER A 13 -0.87 -20.58 1.20
CA SER A 13 0.06 -21.22 2.13
C SER A 13 -0.42 -21.07 3.56
N GLU A 14 -0.33 -22.13 4.35
CA GLU A 14 -0.67 -22.11 5.78
C GLU A 14 0.19 -21.12 6.58
N LEU A 15 1.45 -20.95 6.17
CA LEU A 15 2.42 -20.10 6.83
C LEU A 15 3.00 -19.09 5.84
N VAL A 16 2.90 -17.82 6.18
CA VAL A 16 3.41 -16.71 5.38
C VAL A 16 4.45 -15.89 6.15
N ARG A 17 5.21 -15.08 5.44
CA ARG A 17 6.22 -14.19 6.02
C ARG A 17 5.77 -12.74 5.86
N PRO A 18 5.15 -12.14 6.90
CA PRO A 18 4.79 -10.72 6.83
C PRO A 18 6.04 -9.88 6.58
N PRO A 19 6.06 -8.98 5.58
CA PRO A 19 7.26 -8.22 5.21
C PRO A 19 7.86 -7.44 6.38
N ARG A 20 7.03 -6.88 7.25
CA ARG A 20 7.44 -6.07 8.40
C ARG A 20 8.04 -6.85 9.57
N LEU A 21 7.89 -8.17 9.60
CA LEU A 21 8.50 -9.04 10.63
C LEU A 21 9.88 -9.58 10.22
N GLY A 22 10.34 -9.25 9.02
CA GLY A 22 11.58 -9.76 8.44
C GLY A 22 11.49 -11.22 7.98
N LYS A 23 12.52 -11.69 7.28
CA LYS A 23 12.53 -13.00 6.60
C LYS A 23 12.39 -14.22 7.51
N LYS A 24 12.76 -14.11 8.79
CA LYS A 24 12.88 -15.28 9.68
C LYS A 24 11.58 -15.69 10.39
N LYS A 25 10.61 -14.79 10.51
CA LYS A 25 9.38 -15.06 11.28
C LYS A 25 8.22 -15.40 10.36
N LYS A 26 7.75 -16.65 10.44
CA LYS A 26 6.50 -17.07 9.79
C LYS A 26 5.31 -16.83 10.73
N LYS A 27 4.15 -16.58 10.15
CA LYS A 27 2.86 -16.47 10.83
C LYS A 27 1.82 -17.31 10.10
N GLY A 28 0.84 -17.81 10.82
CA GLY A 28 -0.31 -18.48 10.21
C GLY A 28 -1.07 -17.50 9.29
N VAL A 29 -1.56 -18.00 8.17
CA VAL A 29 -2.27 -17.20 7.17
C VAL A 29 -3.41 -16.38 7.76
N PHE A 30 -4.20 -16.97 8.66
CA PHE A 30 -5.33 -16.30 9.30
C PHE A 30 -4.94 -15.26 10.37
N ALA A 31 -3.67 -15.22 10.78
CA ALA A 31 -3.14 -14.16 11.63
C ALA A 31 -2.56 -12.98 10.82
N THR A 32 -2.78 -12.96 9.50
CA THR A 32 -2.25 -11.95 8.58
C THR A 32 -3.30 -11.48 7.59
N ARG A 33 -2.98 -10.46 6.81
CA ARG A 33 -3.78 -9.98 5.68
C ARG A 33 -3.11 -10.29 4.33
N THR A 34 -2.35 -11.37 4.26
CA THR A 34 -1.68 -11.81 3.03
C THR A 34 -2.70 -12.15 1.93
N PRO A 35 -2.37 -11.93 0.65
CA PRO A 35 -3.19 -12.38 -0.49
C PRO A 35 -3.22 -13.90 -0.68
N HIS A 36 -2.18 -14.61 -0.20
CA HIS A 36 -2.05 -16.07 -0.32
C HIS A 36 -2.94 -16.83 0.68
N ARG A 37 -4.23 -16.55 0.63
CA ARG A 37 -5.31 -17.10 1.48
C ARG A 37 -6.08 -18.18 0.72
N PRO A 38 -6.77 -19.11 1.42
CA PRO A 38 -7.52 -20.17 0.75
C PRO A 38 -8.51 -19.68 -0.31
N ASN A 39 -9.16 -18.55 -0.08
CA ASN A 39 -10.15 -17.97 -1.00
C ASN A 39 -9.66 -16.65 -1.66
N HIS A 40 -8.42 -16.26 -1.45
CA HIS A 40 -7.83 -15.00 -1.97
C HIS A 40 -8.68 -13.74 -1.72
N LEU A 41 -9.48 -13.75 -0.64
CA LEU A 41 -10.36 -12.62 -0.32
C LEU A 41 -9.61 -11.54 0.46
N GLY A 42 -9.82 -10.30 0.04
CA GLY A 42 -9.41 -9.09 0.73
C GLY A 42 -10.59 -8.30 1.29
N LEU A 43 -10.29 -7.46 2.27
CA LEU A 43 -11.22 -6.52 2.88
C LEU A 43 -10.47 -5.23 3.14
N SER A 44 -10.97 -4.11 2.58
CA SER A 44 -10.51 -2.76 2.89
C SER A 44 -11.68 -1.89 3.32
N LEU A 45 -11.43 -1.03 4.30
CA LEU A 45 -12.37 -0.01 4.72
C LEU A 45 -12.07 1.27 3.95
N LEU A 46 -13.05 1.74 3.17
CA LEU A 46 -12.91 2.89 2.30
C LEU A 46 -13.88 4.01 2.75
N LYS A 47 -13.49 5.24 2.51
CA LYS A 47 -14.40 6.37 2.65
C LYS A 47 -15.09 6.62 1.31
N LEU A 48 -16.42 6.61 1.29
CA LEU A 48 -17.19 7.02 0.13
C LEU A 48 -17.18 8.55 0.03
N GLU A 49 -16.66 9.08 -1.07
CA GLU A 49 -16.59 10.51 -1.34
C GLU A 49 -17.75 10.97 -2.25
N GLU A 50 -18.10 10.20 -3.26
CA GLU A 50 -19.12 10.56 -4.25
C GLU A 50 -19.78 9.33 -4.86
N ILE A 51 -21.05 9.45 -5.25
CA ILE A 51 -21.75 8.49 -6.08
C ILE A 51 -22.10 9.17 -7.41
N LYS A 52 -21.45 8.76 -8.50
CA LYS A 52 -21.79 9.23 -9.85
C LYS A 52 -22.89 8.38 -10.44
N LEU A 53 -24.06 8.99 -10.64
CA LEU A 53 -25.24 8.31 -11.16
C LEU A 53 -25.28 8.22 -12.71
N THR A 54 -24.33 8.85 -13.40
CA THR A 54 -24.14 8.66 -14.84
C THR A 54 -23.64 7.26 -15.13
N LYS A 55 -24.12 6.65 -16.22
CA LYS A 55 -23.68 5.31 -16.62
C LYS A 55 -22.24 5.31 -17.17
N PRO A 56 -21.37 4.42 -16.72
CA PRO A 56 -21.60 3.45 -15.65
C PRO A 56 -21.72 4.12 -14.28
N ILE A 57 -22.60 3.64 -13.42
CA ILE A 57 -22.69 4.11 -12.02
C ILE A 57 -21.35 3.83 -11.34
N THR A 58 -20.78 4.84 -10.71
CA THR A 58 -19.43 4.77 -10.13
C THR A 58 -19.45 5.28 -8.70
N LEU A 59 -18.78 4.54 -7.81
CA LEU A 59 -18.49 4.97 -6.45
C LEU A 59 -17.06 5.55 -6.42
N VAL A 60 -16.92 6.80 -6.02
CA VAL A 60 -15.62 7.43 -5.81
C VAL A 60 -15.28 7.27 -4.34
N CYS A 61 -14.17 6.59 -4.07
CA CYS A 61 -13.73 6.27 -2.72
C CYS A 61 -12.29 6.72 -2.48
N SER A 62 -11.98 7.07 -1.24
CA SER A 62 -10.61 7.32 -0.80
C SER A 62 -10.12 6.26 0.19
N GLY A 63 -8.80 6.14 0.35
CA GLY A 63 -8.15 5.15 1.22
C GLY A 63 -8.06 3.75 0.62
N ALA A 64 -8.20 3.62 -0.70
CA ALA A 64 -8.02 2.34 -1.39
C ALA A 64 -6.53 1.97 -1.51
N ASP A 65 -6.24 0.70 -1.27
CA ASP A 65 -4.94 0.06 -1.48
C ASP A 65 -5.07 -1.07 -2.53
N LEU A 66 -5.92 -0.86 -3.52
CA LEU A 66 -6.27 -1.84 -4.56
C LEU A 66 -5.51 -1.52 -5.85
N LEU A 67 -5.07 -2.57 -6.54
CA LEU A 67 -4.57 -2.46 -7.90
C LEU A 67 -5.72 -2.13 -8.87
N ASP A 68 -5.40 -1.46 -9.97
CA ASP A 68 -6.37 -1.23 -11.04
C ASP A 68 -6.90 -2.57 -11.58
N GLY A 69 -8.19 -2.62 -11.88
CA GLY A 69 -8.86 -3.83 -12.33
C GLY A 69 -9.17 -4.86 -11.24
N THR A 70 -8.85 -4.60 -9.96
CA THR A 70 -9.18 -5.52 -8.85
C THR A 70 -10.69 -5.80 -8.78
N PRO A 71 -11.14 -7.09 -8.85
CA PRO A 71 -12.55 -7.43 -8.77
C PRO A 71 -13.12 -7.17 -7.38
N VAL A 72 -14.07 -6.26 -7.28
CA VAL A 72 -14.87 -6.03 -6.07
C VAL A 72 -16.09 -6.94 -6.12
N ILE A 73 -16.25 -7.79 -5.09
CA ILE A 73 -17.31 -8.81 -5.04
C ILE A 73 -18.46 -8.46 -4.11
N ASP A 74 -18.23 -7.58 -3.14
CA ASP A 74 -19.27 -7.15 -2.19
C ASP A 74 -18.91 -5.80 -1.55
N ILE A 75 -19.92 -5.02 -1.22
CA ILE A 75 -19.80 -3.74 -0.52
C ILE A 75 -20.78 -3.75 0.66
N LYS A 76 -20.28 -3.47 1.86
CA LYS A 76 -21.09 -3.36 3.07
C LYS A 76 -20.87 -2.01 3.75
N PRO A 77 -21.92 -1.41 4.31
CA PRO A 77 -21.73 -0.23 5.13
C PRO A 77 -20.91 -0.56 6.38
N TYR A 78 -19.99 0.32 6.76
CA TYR A 78 -19.31 0.24 8.04
C TYR A 78 -20.22 0.76 9.16
N ILE A 79 -20.41 -0.05 10.18
CA ILE A 79 -21.29 0.28 11.32
C ILE A 79 -20.45 0.44 12.59
N PRO A 80 -20.06 1.67 12.96
CA PRO A 80 -19.09 1.92 14.04
C PRO A 80 -19.44 1.27 15.38
N PHE A 81 -20.69 1.32 15.81
CA PHE A 81 -21.09 0.79 17.13
C PHE A 81 -21.00 -0.75 17.21
N VAL A 82 -21.00 -1.44 16.06
CA VAL A 82 -20.85 -2.90 15.99
C VAL A 82 -19.39 -3.29 15.77
N GLU A 83 -18.72 -2.60 14.87
CA GLU A 83 -17.43 -3.03 14.30
C GLU A 83 -16.22 -2.40 14.99
N ALA A 84 -16.34 -1.15 15.50
CA ALA A 84 -15.24 -0.48 16.16
C ALA A 84 -14.98 -1.08 17.56
N LYS A 85 -13.78 -1.59 17.76
CA LYS A 85 -13.30 -2.15 19.04
C LYS A 85 -11.96 -1.51 19.38
N ALA A 86 -12.00 -0.40 20.11
CA ALA A 86 -10.80 0.39 20.44
C ALA A 86 -9.77 -0.42 21.25
N GLU A 87 -10.22 -1.37 22.07
CA GLU A 87 -9.39 -2.24 22.91
C GLU A 87 -8.88 -3.50 22.18
N ALA A 88 -9.22 -3.69 20.89
CA ALA A 88 -8.83 -4.87 20.16
C ALA A 88 -7.30 -4.99 20.04
N LYS A 89 -6.78 -6.19 20.25
CA LYS A 89 -5.35 -6.48 20.12
C LYS A 89 -5.06 -7.03 18.72
N SER A 90 -4.10 -6.43 18.05
CA SER A 90 -3.73 -6.79 16.66
C SER A 90 -2.59 -7.82 16.57
N GLY A 91 -2.39 -8.63 17.62
CA GLY A 91 -1.34 -9.66 17.65
C GLY A 91 0.07 -9.07 17.55
N PHE A 92 0.75 -9.28 16.41
CA PHE A 92 2.10 -8.77 16.21
C PHE A 92 2.17 -7.32 15.65
N VAL A 93 1.02 -6.72 15.35
CA VAL A 93 0.95 -5.32 14.90
C VAL A 93 0.67 -4.45 16.12
N THR A 94 1.65 -3.68 16.54
CA THR A 94 1.58 -2.86 17.77
C THR A 94 1.12 -1.42 17.51
N GLY A 95 1.02 -1.01 16.27
CA GLY A 95 0.60 0.33 15.86
C GLY A 95 0.87 0.61 14.39
N ALA A 96 0.52 1.79 13.95
CA ALA A 96 0.92 2.28 12.63
C ALA A 96 2.45 2.44 12.60
N PRO A 97 3.11 2.08 11.50
CA PRO A 97 4.54 2.36 11.35
C PRO A 97 4.76 3.87 11.31
N PRO A 98 5.93 4.35 11.77
CA PRO A 98 6.30 5.74 11.59
C PRO A 98 6.36 6.05 10.08
N LEU A 99 5.91 7.24 9.72
CA LEU A 99 6.08 7.74 8.37
C LEU A 99 7.49 8.30 8.22
N LEU A 100 8.05 8.15 7.02
CA LEU A 100 9.32 8.75 6.65
C LEU A 100 9.11 10.19 6.15
N ASP A 101 10.09 11.04 6.39
CA ASP A 101 10.15 12.37 5.79
C ASP A 101 10.48 12.26 4.29
N ILE A 102 9.94 13.15 3.47
CA ILE A 102 10.15 13.14 2.02
C ILE A 102 10.91 14.39 1.60
N VAL A 103 12.00 14.19 0.87
CA VAL A 103 12.79 15.25 0.28
C VAL A 103 12.99 14.97 -1.21
N TRP A 104 12.73 15.97 -2.04
CA TRP A 104 12.99 15.92 -3.48
C TRP A 104 14.36 16.55 -3.77
N SER A 105 15.19 15.86 -4.53
CA SER A 105 16.43 16.45 -5.05
C SER A 105 16.11 17.59 -6.02
N ALA A 106 17.09 18.43 -6.32
CA ALA A 106 16.92 19.51 -7.27
C ALA A 106 16.53 18.97 -8.67
N GLU A 107 17.12 17.85 -9.07
CA GLU A 107 16.84 17.20 -10.35
C GLU A 107 15.44 16.61 -10.40
N ALA A 108 15.03 15.90 -9.36
CA ALA A 108 13.68 15.35 -9.27
C ALA A 108 12.59 16.44 -9.24
N LYS A 109 12.87 17.62 -8.67
CA LYS A 109 11.97 18.77 -8.73
C LYS A 109 11.78 19.30 -10.14
N LEU A 110 12.87 19.41 -10.92
CA LEU A 110 12.78 19.81 -12.33
C LEU A 110 11.96 18.82 -13.16
N GLN A 111 12.09 17.53 -12.87
CA GLN A 111 11.31 16.49 -13.54
C GLN A 111 9.82 16.55 -13.14
N LEU A 112 9.53 16.87 -11.88
CA LEU A 112 8.17 17.07 -11.40
C LEU A 112 7.44 18.22 -12.16
N GLU A 113 8.16 19.27 -12.53
CA GLU A 113 7.62 20.38 -13.34
C GLU A 113 7.35 19.97 -14.80
N GLN A 114 8.06 18.96 -15.30
CA GLN A 114 7.94 18.49 -16.67
C GLN A 114 6.90 17.38 -16.87
N PHE A 115 6.58 16.66 -15.79
CA PHE A 115 5.67 15.52 -15.81
C PHE A 115 4.37 15.83 -15.08
N ASP A 116 3.27 15.33 -15.60
CA ASP A 116 1.96 15.38 -14.95
C ASP A 116 1.82 14.23 -13.94
N ILE A 117 2.70 14.21 -12.94
CA ILE A 117 2.70 13.21 -11.87
C ILE A 117 2.02 13.76 -10.61
N ASN A 118 1.22 12.96 -9.98
CA ASN A 118 0.60 13.31 -8.71
C ASN A 118 1.63 13.30 -7.57
N GLN A 119 2.28 14.45 -7.33
CA GLN A 119 3.29 14.62 -6.28
C GLN A 119 2.82 14.09 -4.92
N LYS A 120 1.60 14.43 -4.53
CA LYS A 120 1.02 14.02 -3.24
C LYS A 120 0.90 12.50 -3.13
N LEU A 121 0.53 11.82 -4.21
CA LEU A 121 0.44 10.36 -4.25
C LEU A 121 1.83 9.73 -4.08
N VAL A 122 2.85 10.24 -4.78
CA VAL A 122 4.24 9.80 -4.64
C VAL A 122 4.72 9.95 -3.20
N GLU A 123 4.54 11.13 -2.61
CA GLU A 123 4.97 11.40 -1.23
C GLU A 123 4.26 10.50 -0.22
N GLN A 124 2.95 10.36 -0.31
CA GLN A 124 2.18 9.49 0.59
C GLN A 124 2.58 8.02 0.47
N THR A 125 2.87 7.56 -0.74
CA THR A 125 3.29 6.18 -0.99
C THR A 125 4.69 5.92 -0.41
N LEU A 126 5.65 6.80 -0.66
CA LEU A 126 7.02 6.63 -0.20
C LEU A 126 7.17 6.86 1.31
N ALA A 127 6.34 7.72 1.90
CA ALA A 127 6.32 7.92 3.35
C ALA A 127 5.96 6.64 4.14
N GLN A 128 5.27 5.68 3.50
CA GLN A 128 4.92 4.38 4.11
C GLN A 128 6.10 3.40 4.22
N ASP A 129 7.31 3.80 3.84
CA ASP A 129 8.49 2.93 3.75
C ASP A 129 8.24 1.66 2.91
N PRO A 130 8.28 1.76 1.59
CA PRO A 130 8.00 0.62 0.72
C PRO A 130 9.11 -0.45 0.72
N ARG A 131 10.21 -0.24 1.45
CA ARG A 131 11.30 -1.22 1.54
C ARG A 131 10.83 -2.49 2.25
N PRO A 132 11.28 -3.66 1.81
CA PRO A 132 11.19 -4.85 2.64
C PRO A 132 11.95 -4.63 3.97
N ALA A 133 11.36 -4.98 5.10
CA ALA A 133 11.91 -4.74 6.46
C ALA A 133 13.33 -5.29 6.72
N TYR A 134 13.82 -6.17 5.83
CA TYR A 134 15.17 -6.73 5.91
C TYR A 134 16.20 -6.02 5.01
N GLN A 135 15.77 -5.01 4.26
CA GLN A 135 16.64 -4.24 3.35
C GLN A 135 16.93 -2.87 3.97
N ASN A 136 17.91 -2.85 4.85
CA ASN A 136 18.48 -1.60 5.35
C ASN A 136 19.91 -1.47 4.84
N ILE A 137 20.05 -1.20 3.54
CA ILE A 137 21.36 -1.04 2.89
C ILE A 137 21.57 0.46 2.67
N PRO A 138 22.56 1.07 3.34
CA PRO A 138 22.89 2.48 3.15
C PRO A 138 23.14 2.81 1.66
N ASP A 139 22.73 3.98 1.22
CA ASP A 139 22.94 4.52 -0.13
C ASP A 139 22.37 3.69 -1.30
N ARG A 140 21.62 2.64 -1.00
CA ARG A 140 20.96 1.87 -2.06
C ARG A 140 19.93 2.71 -2.78
N LEU A 141 20.00 2.71 -4.10
CA LEU A 141 18.94 3.24 -4.95
C LEU A 141 17.81 2.23 -5.06
N TYR A 142 16.63 2.64 -4.66
CA TYR A 142 15.37 1.92 -4.82
C TYR A 142 14.59 2.55 -5.96
N TYR A 143 13.69 1.77 -6.55
CA TYR A 143 12.77 2.25 -7.57
C TYR A 143 11.39 1.65 -7.35
N MET A 144 10.38 2.41 -7.69
CA MET A 144 8.98 2.03 -7.54
C MET A 144 8.16 2.70 -8.64
N SER A 145 7.23 1.97 -9.22
CA SER A 145 6.25 2.56 -10.15
C SER A 145 5.11 3.20 -9.36
N VAL A 146 4.86 4.47 -9.60
CA VAL A 146 3.78 5.24 -9.00
C VAL A 146 3.18 6.13 -10.08
N ASP A 147 1.86 6.09 -10.26
CA ASP A 147 1.13 6.94 -11.21
C ASP A 147 1.66 6.85 -12.67
N GLY A 148 2.11 5.65 -13.07
CA GLY A 148 2.67 5.42 -14.41
C GLY A 148 4.11 5.92 -14.61
N TYR A 149 4.76 6.39 -13.56
CA TYR A 149 6.15 6.83 -13.55
C TYR A 149 7.03 5.92 -12.69
N GLU A 150 8.30 5.75 -13.07
CA GLU A 150 9.30 5.11 -12.21
C GLU A 150 9.94 6.18 -11.33
N VAL A 151 9.73 6.07 -10.02
CA VAL A 151 10.32 6.96 -9.01
C VAL A 151 11.54 6.27 -8.41
N ARG A 152 12.71 6.89 -8.52
CA ARG A 152 13.98 6.43 -7.93
C ARG A 152 14.29 7.21 -6.68
N PHE A 153 14.58 6.51 -5.61
CA PHE A 153 14.80 7.13 -4.31
C PHE A 153 15.85 6.39 -3.48
N LYS A 154 16.42 7.09 -2.53
CA LYS A 154 17.26 6.54 -1.46
C LYS A 154 16.59 6.79 -0.13
N ILE A 155 16.96 6.01 0.87
CA ILE A 155 16.53 6.27 2.24
C ILE A 155 17.77 6.46 3.10
N VAL A 156 17.83 7.65 3.71
CA VAL A 156 18.90 8.06 4.62
C VAL A 156 18.25 8.30 5.98
N GLU A 157 18.62 7.49 6.96
CA GLU A 157 17.99 7.51 8.29
C GLU A 157 16.47 7.36 8.21
N ASN A 158 15.73 8.44 8.51
CA ASN A 158 14.27 8.48 8.49
C ASN A 158 13.72 9.31 7.31
N THR A 159 14.55 9.59 6.30
CA THR A 159 14.21 10.45 5.18
C THR A 159 14.32 9.71 3.85
N VAL A 160 13.28 9.77 3.06
CA VAL A 160 13.31 9.37 1.65
C VAL A 160 13.80 10.55 0.82
N VAL A 161 14.88 10.36 0.08
CA VAL A 161 15.39 11.33 -0.89
C VAL A 161 15.01 10.85 -2.29
N ILE A 162 14.06 11.51 -2.92
CA ILE A 162 13.67 11.24 -4.31
C ILE A 162 14.75 11.83 -5.22
N VAL A 163 15.38 10.99 -5.99
CA VAL A 163 16.55 11.34 -6.82
C VAL A 163 16.13 11.60 -8.26
N PHE A 164 15.29 10.72 -8.83
CA PHE A 164 14.82 10.80 -10.22
C PHE A 164 13.37 10.36 -10.34
N VAL A 165 12.69 10.92 -11.36
CA VAL A 165 11.41 10.45 -11.88
C VAL A 165 11.55 10.21 -13.38
N ILE A 166 11.13 9.05 -13.86
CA ILE A 166 11.24 8.65 -15.27
C ILE A 166 9.87 8.17 -15.73
N LYS A 167 9.51 8.50 -16.96
CA LYS A 167 8.28 8.03 -17.60
C LYS A 167 8.53 6.73 -18.35
#